data_006a4f1d08a38ae79c545e8051349453
#
_entry.id   006a4f1d08a38ae79c545e8051349453
#
_cell.length_a   1.000
_cell.length_b   1.000
_cell.length_c   1.000
_cell.angle_alpha   90.00
_cell.angle_beta   90.00
_cell.angle_gamma   90.00
#
_symmetry.space_group_name_H-M   'P 1'
#
loop_
_entity.id
_entity.type
_entity.pdbx_description
1 polymer ?
#
loop_
_entity_poly.entity_id
_entity_poly.type
_entity_poly.pdbx_seq_one_letter_code
_entity_poly.pdbx_strand_id
1 'polypeptide(L)'
;MTSAGRTVHVLAASAGVEALEELVPALRAAGSLVTEHVLAPSWVGVTEDPVRLRAELTLVTSAVRAAEADGGTLLLADERGAIAIPERMRILLDEQRLGWDEAWARTGASLVARYGSPHSEPSRPYWTVAHLEREAPRLLEILYEINRRHLDAVEAAWPGDGGRRRRLSLFRESAPRRLRLGQLAIVACGRATIAAPWDGPAGEILSDFGVLRGAALEKGSTAVFARRFVVDANPKLAELLAQELGSSWASDPQRFAELETLAFDPPFRTAFRAVRRANRERLGTLVRETAGVELDPESLVDVRLGTFAPHERPLLSVLGLVREHLRLAAGGWTPPAPRTVVLARHDPAGGPGDERLFRLLRAVGDAINADERVRSALRVAVLPRCDAAAIQLLAAGADLANEPGTAGSGAAGARALWFAASGAVILGTRDGTVRELEAALGAENLFLFGLGPLETHAWLDGHVYRPEDVYAIDPLVRLSLDALVGTRYSRAPGAFDWVRETLFDPHDPWLALADLGAYVHRQDEALAEFADPRTFTEKAILTLARTRRFWVERLA
;
A
#
# COMPACT_ATOMS: atom_id res chain seq x y z
N MET A 1 18.94 -23.38 16.06
CA MET A 1 19.86 -23.87 15.00
C MET A 1 19.92 -22.77 13.96
N THR A 2 21.04 -22.10 13.87
CA THR A 2 21.33 -21.01 12.93
C THR A 2 21.28 -21.55 11.50
N SER A 3 20.37 -21.02 10.67
CA SER A 3 20.21 -21.36 9.26
C SER A 3 21.29 -20.70 8.38
N ALA A 4 22.54 -20.69 8.84
CA ALA A 4 23.65 -20.20 8.04
C ALA A 4 23.83 -21.13 6.83
N GLY A 5 23.67 -20.58 5.61
CA GLY A 5 23.94 -21.24 4.35
C GLY A 5 22.73 -21.68 3.53
N ARG A 6 21.48 -21.29 3.88
CA ARG A 6 20.33 -21.53 3.00
C ARG A 6 20.28 -20.52 1.87
N THR A 7 20.15 -21.00 0.64
CA THR A 7 19.85 -20.14 -0.51
C THR A 7 18.37 -19.81 -0.55
N VAL A 8 18.03 -18.55 -0.69
CA VAL A 8 16.67 -18.06 -0.82
C VAL A 8 16.56 -17.24 -2.11
N HIS A 9 15.68 -17.66 -3.00
CA HIS A 9 15.34 -16.93 -4.21
C HIS A 9 14.06 -16.12 -3.93
N VAL A 10 14.14 -14.80 -4.00
CA VAL A 10 13.00 -13.92 -3.75
C VAL A 10 12.39 -13.52 -5.08
N LEU A 11 11.14 -13.87 -5.31
CA LEU A 11 10.36 -13.52 -6.49
C LEU A 11 9.34 -12.44 -6.14
N ALA A 12 9.48 -11.27 -6.76
CA ALA A 12 8.60 -10.12 -6.52
C ALA A 12 8.23 -9.40 -7.80
N ALA A 13 7.08 -8.72 -7.79
CA ALA A 13 6.52 -8.05 -8.97
C ALA A 13 7.32 -6.83 -9.44
N SER A 14 7.99 -6.11 -8.54
CA SER A 14 8.81 -4.95 -8.88
C SER A 14 9.98 -4.78 -7.91
N ALA A 15 11.03 -4.08 -8.35
CA ALA A 15 12.18 -3.74 -7.51
C ALA A 15 11.87 -2.82 -6.32
N GLY A 16 10.70 -2.17 -6.34
CA GLY A 16 10.22 -1.30 -5.27
C GLY A 16 9.12 -1.93 -4.42
N VAL A 17 8.98 -3.26 -4.43
CA VAL A 17 8.06 -3.93 -3.51
C VAL A 17 8.61 -3.75 -2.09
N GLU A 18 7.79 -3.17 -1.23
CA GLU A 18 8.09 -2.95 0.19
C GLU A 18 8.71 -4.19 0.84
N ALA A 19 8.21 -5.38 0.47
CA ALA A 19 8.74 -6.65 0.91
C ALA A 19 10.20 -6.90 0.50
N LEU A 20 10.65 -6.43 -0.68
CA LEU A 20 12.04 -6.60 -1.11
C LEU A 20 12.97 -5.68 -0.33
N GLU A 21 12.59 -4.43 -0.17
CA GLU A 21 13.42 -3.44 0.51
C GLU A 21 13.61 -3.75 2.00
N GLU A 22 12.67 -4.44 2.62
CA GLU A 22 12.73 -4.83 4.02
C GLU A 22 13.21 -6.29 4.21
N LEU A 23 12.68 -7.20 3.40
CA LEU A 23 12.88 -8.63 3.56
C LEU A 23 14.30 -9.09 3.14
N VAL A 24 14.82 -8.57 2.03
CA VAL A 24 16.13 -8.99 1.51
C VAL A 24 17.27 -8.63 2.45
N PRO A 25 17.39 -7.40 2.96
CA PRO A 25 18.39 -7.07 3.96
C PRO A 25 18.31 -7.93 5.22
N ALA A 26 17.09 -8.25 5.67
CA ALA A 26 16.90 -9.07 6.86
C ALA A 26 17.29 -10.54 6.63
N LEU A 27 16.97 -11.12 5.47
CA LEU A 27 17.41 -12.46 5.12
C LEU A 27 18.94 -12.55 5.02
N ARG A 28 19.59 -11.54 4.43
CA ARG A 28 21.05 -11.45 4.37
C ARG A 28 21.67 -11.30 5.77
N ALA A 29 21.08 -10.47 6.63
CA ALA A 29 21.50 -10.32 8.01
C ALA A 29 21.34 -11.60 8.83
N ALA A 30 20.35 -12.44 8.48
CA ALA A 30 20.15 -13.77 9.07
C ALA A 30 21.10 -14.84 8.50
N GLY A 31 22.05 -14.47 7.62
CA GLY A 31 23.03 -15.36 7.04
C GLY A 31 22.55 -16.17 5.83
N SER A 32 21.45 -15.80 5.20
CA SER A 32 20.97 -16.41 3.96
C SER A 32 21.67 -15.84 2.74
N LEU A 33 22.00 -16.69 1.76
CA LEU A 33 22.38 -16.25 0.42
C LEU A 33 21.11 -15.91 -0.35
N VAL A 34 20.93 -14.63 -0.71
CA VAL A 34 19.69 -14.13 -1.33
C VAL A 34 19.92 -13.77 -2.78
N THR A 35 19.16 -14.38 -3.67
CA THR A 35 19.05 -14.02 -5.10
C THR A 35 17.68 -13.39 -5.36
N GLU A 36 17.67 -12.19 -5.91
CA GLU A 36 16.47 -11.44 -6.21
C GLU A 36 16.05 -11.64 -7.67
N HIS A 37 14.79 -12.00 -7.89
CA HIS A 37 14.17 -12.11 -9.21
C HIS A 37 13.00 -11.13 -9.28
N VAL A 38 13.21 -10.03 -9.98
CA VAL A 38 12.18 -9.00 -10.12
C VAL A 38 11.41 -9.25 -11.39
N LEU A 39 10.12 -9.54 -11.25
CA LEU A 39 9.18 -9.53 -12.38
C LEU A 39 9.05 -8.09 -12.86
N ALA A 40 8.86 -7.92 -14.18
CA ALA A 40 8.74 -6.57 -14.77
C ALA A 40 7.77 -5.67 -14.00
N PRO A 41 8.02 -4.34 -14.00
CA PRO A 41 7.30 -3.38 -13.16
C PRO A 41 5.79 -3.54 -13.19
N SER A 42 5.15 -3.29 -12.06
CA SER A 42 3.72 -3.45 -11.85
C SER A 42 2.92 -2.55 -12.81
N TRP A 43 2.28 -3.15 -13.78
CA TRP A 43 1.24 -2.48 -14.54
C TRP A 43 -0.04 -2.54 -13.73
N VAL A 44 -0.55 -1.39 -13.35
CA VAL A 44 -1.85 -1.29 -12.72
C VAL A 44 -2.90 -1.40 -13.82
N GLY A 45 -3.79 -2.38 -13.69
CA GLY A 45 -4.89 -2.61 -14.61
C GLY A 45 -4.87 -4.00 -15.26
N VAL A 46 -6.00 -4.39 -15.81
CA VAL A 46 -6.14 -5.60 -16.63
C VAL A 46 -5.48 -5.30 -17.97
N THR A 47 -4.26 -5.80 -18.17
CA THR A 47 -3.64 -5.72 -19.49
C THR A 47 -3.72 -7.09 -20.14
N GLU A 48 -4.40 -7.16 -21.27
CA GLU A 48 -4.41 -8.34 -22.15
C GLU A 48 -3.18 -8.36 -23.08
N ASP A 49 -2.05 -7.79 -22.64
CA ASP A 49 -0.83 -7.76 -23.42
C ASP A 49 -0.12 -9.13 -23.38
N PRO A 50 -0.12 -9.87 -24.49
CA PRO A 50 0.50 -11.21 -24.57
C PRO A 50 2.01 -11.16 -24.39
N VAL A 51 2.68 -10.09 -24.80
CA VAL A 51 4.14 -9.94 -24.66
C VAL A 51 4.53 -9.93 -23.19
N ARG A 52 3.71 -9.32 -22.36
CA ARG A 52 3.96 -9.20 -20.94
C ARG A 52 3.87 -10.55 -20.21
N LEU A 53 2.80 -11.32 -20.43
CA LEU A 53 2.68 -12.63 -19.78
C LEU A 53 3.86 -13.54 -20.13
N ARG A 54 4.28 -13.56 -21.40
CA ARG A 54 5.45 -14.34 -21.85
C ARG A 54 6.74 -13.88 -21.17
N ALA A 55 6.95 -12.56 -21.05
CA ALA A 55 8.12 -12.03 -20.35
C ALA A 55 8.12 -12.41 -18.87
N GLU A 56 7.00 -12.30 -18.18
CA GLU A 56 6.86 -12.71 -16.78
C GLU A 56 7.09 -14.23 -16.62
N LEU A 57 6.51 -15.04 -17.48
CA LEU A 57 6.73 -16.50 -17.45
C LEU A 57 8.20 -16.87 -17.69
N THR A 58 8.89 -16.15 -18.56
CA THR A 58 10.33 -16.38 -18.78
C THR A 58 11.15 -16.12 -17.52
N LEU A 59 10.88 -15.01 -16.83
CA LEU A 59 11.54 -14.66 -15.58
C LEU A 59 11.19 -15.65 -14.45
N VAL A 60 9.92 -16.03 -14.35
CA VAL A 60 9.45 -17.03 -13.38
C VAL A 60 10.12 -18.39 -13.62
N THR A 61 10.17 -18.84 -14.87
CA THR A 61 10.85 -20.11 -15.24
C THR A 61 12.32 -20.05 -14.85
N SER A 62 12.99 -18.93 -15.09
CA SER A 62 14.39 -18.74 -14.70
C SER A 62 14.58 -18.82 -13.17
N ALA A 63 13.72 -18.16 -12.41
CA ALA A 63 13.75 -18.18 -10.94
C ALA A 63 13.49 -19.59 -10.37
N VAL A 64 12.48 -20.29 -10.91
CA VAL A 64 12.17 -21.67 -10.52
C VAL A 64 13.34 -22.62 -10.81
N ARG A 65 13.95 -22.52 -11.99
CA ARG A 65 15.12 -23.36 -12.36
C ARG A 65 16.34 -23.06 -11.51
N ALA A 66 16.59 -21.80 -11.17
CA ALA A 66 17.68 -21.43 -10.29
C ALA A 66 17.49 -22.04 -8.90
N ALA A 67 16.28 -21.91 -8.31
CA ALA A 67 15.95 -22.50 -7.02
C ALA A 67 16.02 -24.05 -7.03
N GLU A 68 15.66 -24.68 -8.16
CA GLU A 68 15.82 -26.13 -8.33
C GLU A 68 17.29 -26.55 -8.36
N ALA A 69 18.14 -25.81 -9.08
CA ALA A 69 19.53 -26.16 -9.31
C ALA A 69 20.38 -26.18 -8.02
N ASP A 70 20.07 -25.27 -7.08
CA ASP A 70 20.81 -25.14 -5.82
C ASP A 70 20.06 -25.68 -4.60
N GLY A 71 18.86 -26.27 -4.80
CA GLY A 71 18.01 -26.76 -3.71
C GLY A 71 17.48 -25.65 -2.81
N GLY A 72 17.43 -24.44 -3.31
CA GLY A 72 16.99 -23.25 -2.59
C GLY A 72 15.48 -23.19 -2.36
N THR A 73 15.07 -22.28 -1.49
CA THR A 73 13.67 -21.94 -1.26
C THR A 73 13.26 -20.78 -2.15
N LEU A 74 12.13 -20.87 -2.82
CA LEU A 74 11.53 -19.78 -3.59
C LEU A 74 10.50 -19.05 -2.71
N LEU A 75 10.81 -17.81 -2.35
CA LEU A 75 9.96 -16.93 -1.58
C LEU A 75 9.13 -16.04 -2.51
N LEU A 76 7.82 -16.21 -2.45
CA LEU A 76 6.84 -15.37 -3.16
C LEU A 76 6.56 -14.15 -2.30
N ALA A 77 7.15 -13.01 -2.64
CA ALA A 77 7.03 -11.77 -1.89
C ALA A 77 5.76 -10.96 -2.24
N ASP A 78 5.05 -11.37 -3.27
CA ASP A 78 3.73 -10.87 -3.65
C ASP A 78 2.90 -11.95 -4.37
N GLU A 79 1.62 -11.64 -4.61
CA GLU A 79 0.68 -12.59 -5.23
C GLU A 79 1.06 -12.97 -6.67
N ARG A 80 1.69 -12.07 -7.44
CA ARG A 80 2.04 -12.33 -8.84
C ARG A 80 3.06 -13.46 -8.94
N GLY A 81 3.93 -13.56 -7.94
CA GLY A 81 4.86 -14.68 -7.82
C GLY A 81 4.20 -16.05 -7.80
N ALA A 82 2.91 -16.14 -7.45
CA ALA A 82 2.19 -17.40 -7.38
C ALA A 82 2.09 -18.15 -8.73
N ILE A 83 2.30 -17.46 -9.86
CA ILE A 83 2.39 -18.13 -11.17
C ILE A 83 3.61 -19.10 -11.26
N ALA A 84 4.58 -18.98 -10.35
CA ALA A 84 5.66 -19.94 -10.21
C ALA A 84 5.18 -21.34 -9.78
N ILE A 85 4.02 -21.43 -9.15
CA ILE A 85 3.44 -22.70 -8.68
C ILE A 85 3.11 -23.63 -9.86
N PRO A 86 2.25 -23.24 -10.82
CA PRO A 86 1.97 -24.10 -11.97
C PRO A 86 3.20 -24.29 -12.87
N GLU A 87 4.11 -23.31 -12.96
CA GLU A 87 5.34 -23.47 -13.74
C GLU A 87 6.28 -24.52 -13.10
N ARG A 88 6.43 -24.51 -11.78
CA ARG A 88 7.19 -25.54 -11.09
C ARG A 88 6.56 -26.91 -11.25
N MET A 89 5.23 -27.01 -11.12
CA MET A 89 4.50 -28.25 -11.37
C MET A 89 4.75 -28.75 -12.81
N ARG A 90 4.72 -27.85 -13.81
CA ARG A 90 5.00 -28.20 -15.21
C ARG A 90 6.40 -28.79 -15.37
N ILE A 91 7.41 -28.16 -14.78
CA ILE A 91 8.80 -28.66 -14.85
C ILE A 91 8.88 -30.06 -14.22
N LEU A 92 8.29 -30.25 -13.04
CA LEU A 92 8.33 -31.53 -12.34
C LEU A 92 7.56 -32.65 -13.10
N LEU A 93 6.38 -32.33 -13.62
CA LEU A 93 5.52 -33.29 -14.33
C LEU A 93 6.01 -33.58 -15.74
N ASP A 94 6.31 -32.55 -16.53
CA ASP A 94 6.51 -32.67 -17.97
C ASP A 94 7.98 -32.93 -18.31
N GLU A 95 8.92 -32.32 -17.57
CA GLU A 95 10.37 -32.46 -17.84
C GLU A 95 11.02 -33.54 -16.97
N GLN A 96 10.70 -33.58 -15.65
CA GLN A 96 11.25 -34.57 -14.74
C GLN A 96 10.40 -35.84 -14.65
N ARG A 97 9.22 -35.87 -15.30
CA ARG A 97 8.35 -37.06 -15.39
C ARG A 97 7.88 -37.60 -14.03
N LEU A 98 7.74 -36.75 -13.03
CA LEU A 98 7.21 -37.14 -11.72
C LEU A 98 5.71 -37.35 -11.75
N GLY A 99 5.22 -38.21 -10.85
CA GLY A 99 3.78 -38.28 -10.59
C GLY A 99 3.24 -37.01 -9.93
N TRP A 100 1.93 -36.78 -10.08
CA TRP A 100 1.29 -35.56 -9.56
C TRP A 100 1.54 -35.32 -8.07
N ASP A 101 1.35 -36.34 -7.24
CA ASP A 101 1.42 -36.19 -5.79
C ASP A 101 2.86 -35.92 -5.32
N GLU A 102 3.85 -36.51 -5.96
CA GLU A 102 5.26 -36.21 -5.71
C GLU A 102 5.62 -34.80 -6.16
N ALA A 103 5.20 -34.39 -7.36
CA ALA A 103 5.41 -33.03 -7.87
C ALA A 103 4.77 -31.99 -6.97
N TRP A 104 3.56 -32.26 -6.49
CA TRP A 104 2.84 -31.37 -5.57
C TRP A 104 3.56 -31.25 -4.22
N ALA A 105 3.97 -32.35 -3.63
CA ALA A 105 4.71 -32.36 -2.37
C ALA A 105 6.03 -31.60 -2.47
N ARG A 106 6.80 -31.79 -3.56
CA ARG A 106 8.04 -31.05 -3.82
C ARG A 106 7.78 -29.55 -4.04
N THR A 107 6.71 -29.20 -4.74
CA THR A 107 6.31 -27.80 -4.95
C THR A 107 6.02 -27.14 -3.62
N GLY A 108 5.20 -27.72 -2.76
CA GLY A 108 4.89 -27.19 -1.45
C GLY A 108 6.11 -27.04 -0.54
N ALA A 109 7.00 -28.03 -0.53
CA ALA A 109 8.17 -28.02 0.35
C ALA A 109 9.18 -26.91 0.06
N SER A 110 9.23 -26.40 -1.17
CA SER A 110 10.22 -25.42 -1.63
C SER A 110 9.66 -24.01 -1.82
N LEU A 111 8.35 -23.83 -1.69
CA LEU A 111 7.70 -22.54 -1.86
C LEU A 111 7.21 -21.99 -0.52
N VAL A 112 7.53 -20.73 -0.28
CA VAL A 112 7.03 -19.95 0.87
C VAL A 112 6.39 -18.70 0.32
N ALA A 113 5.21 -18.34 0.82
CA ALA A 113 4.53 -17.09 0.46
C ALA A 113 4.53 -16.11 1.63
N ARG A 114 4.82 -14.83 1.35
CA ARG A 114 4.69 -13.75 2.31
C ARG A 114 4.21 -12.49 1.59
N TYR A 115 2.98 -12.09 1.83
CA TYR A 115 2.40 -10.89 1.21
C TYR A 115 1.23 -10.34 2.04
N GLY A 116 0.66 -9.22 1.58
CA GLY A 116 -0.51 -8.59 2.19
C GLY A 116 -1.80 -9.38 1.98
N SER A 117 -2.92 -8.67 1.80
CA SER A 117 -4.23 -9.33 1.65
C SER A 117 -4.34 -10.14 0.36
N PRO A 118 -4.84 -11.39 0.39
CA PRO A 118 -5.11 -12.19 -0.81
C PRO A 118 -6.36 -11.72 -1.58
N HIS A 119 -7.06 -10.70 -1.09
CA HIS A 119 -8.39 -10.30 -1.56
C HIS A 119 -8.49 -8.86 -2.06
N SER A 120 -7.38 -8.19 -2.31
CA SER A 120 -7.39 -6.85 -2.90
C SER A 120 -7.86 -6.88 -4.37
N GLU A 121 -9.06 -7.41 -4.61
CA GLU A 121 -9.80 -7.18 -5.84
C GLU A 121 -10.49 -5.81 -5.76
N PRO A 122 -10.52 -5.03 -6.81
CA PRO A 122 -10.22 -5.20 -8.23
C PRO A 122 -8.94 -4.52 -8.72
N SER A 123 -8.06 -4.10 -7.83
CA SER A 123 -6.92 -3.21 -8.12
C SER A 123 -5.68 -3.89 -8.66
N ARG A 124 -5.63 -5.22 -8.68
CA ARG A 124 -4.42 -5.94 -9.06
C ARG A 124 -4.48 -6.53 -10.45
N PRO A 125 -3.34 -6.63 -11.15
CA PRO A 125 -3.27 -7.27 -12.45
C PRO A 125 -3.58 -8.76 -12.29
N TYR A 126 -4.71 -9.19 -12.87
CA TYR A 126 -5.07 -10.60 -12.93
C TYR A 126 -4.84 -11.14 -14.32
N TRP A 127 -4.39 -12.38 -14.38
CA TRP A 127 -4.45 -13.13 -15.61
C TRP A 127 -5.88 -13.64 -15.81
N THR A 128 -6.52 -13.20 -16.90
CA THR A 128 -7.80 -13.76 -17.28
C THR A 128 -7.60 -15.21 -17.76
N VAL A 129 -8.62 -16.04 -17.58
CA VAL A 129 -8.59 -17.41 -18.10
C VAL A 129 -8.32 -17.43 -19.59
N ALA A 130 -8.98 -16.56 -20.36
CA ALA A 130 -8.78 -16.44 -21.82
C ALA A 130 -7.33 -16.08 -22.18
N HIS A 131 -6.66 -15.26 -21.35
CA HIS A 131 -5.26 -14.91 -21.56
C HIS A 131 -4.34 -16.11 -21.31
N LEU A 132 -4.54 -16.83 -20.20
CA LEU A 132 -3.79 -18.04 -19.87
C LEU A 132 -4.02 -19.14 -20.90
N GLU A 133 -5.25 -19.30 -21.38
CA GLU A 133 -5.61 -20.27 -22.41
C GLU A 133 -4.83 -20.06 -23.72
N ARG A 134 -4.68 -18.78 -24.10
CA ARG A 134 -3.95 -18.42 -25.32
C ARG A 134 -2.44 -18.52 -25.18
N GLU A 135 -1.87 -18.03 -24.05
CA GLU A 135 -0.43 -17.85 -23.90
C GLU A 135 0.27 -18.96 -23.10
N ALA A 136 -0.46 -19.63 -22.22
CA ALA A 136 0.10 -20.65 -21.33
C ALA A 136 -0.89 -21.79 -21.06
N PRO A 137 -1.44 -22.45 -22.10
CA PRO A 137 -2.50 -23.45 -21.94
C PRO A 137 -2.12 -24.59 -20.99
N ARG A 138 -0.86 -25.03 -21.02
CA ARG A 138 -0.39 -26.09 -20.13
C ARG A 138 -0.43 -25.69 -18.65
N LEU A 139 -0.10 -24.44 -18.33
CA LEU A 139 -0.22 -23.94 -16.96
C LEU A 139 -1.68 -23.86 -16.53
N LEU A 140 -2.58 -23.48 -17.44
CA LEU A 140 -4.02 -23.44 -17.16
C LEU A 140 -4.58 -24.83 -16.84
N GLU A 141 -4.16 -25.89 -17.58
CA GLU A 141 -4.56 -27.28 -17.27
C GLU A 141 -4.13 -27.69 -15.86
N ILE A 142 -2.88 -27.36 -15.50
CA ILE A 142 -2.35 -27.64 -14.16
C ILE A 142 -3.14 -26.86 -13.10
N LEU A 143 -3.44 -25.58 -13.34
CA LEU A 143 -4.24 -24.76 -12.44
C LEU A 143 -5.64 -25.29 -12.23
N TYR A 144 -6.30 -25.81 -13.27
CA TYR A 144 -7.60 -26.44 -13.14
C TYR A 144 -7.55 -27.71 -12.29
N GLU A 145 -6.52 -28.53 -12.44
CA GLU A 145 -6.35 -29.72 -11.62
C GLU A 145 -6.05 -29.38 -10.15
N ILE A 146 -5.22 -28.34 -9.90
CA ILE A 146 -4.99 -27.82 -8.54
C ILE A 146 -6.32 -27.35 -7.93
N ASN A 147 -7.09 -26.57 -8.67
CA ASN A 147 -8.39 -26.06 -8.20
C ASN A 147 -9.38 -27.20 -7.93
N ARG A 148 -9.47 -28.20 -8.80
CA ARG A 148 -10.34 -29.37 -8.61
C ARG A 148 -10.01 -30.06 -7.29
N ARG A 149 -8.74 -30.43 -7.06
CA ARG A 149 -8.30 -31.10 -5.84
C ARG A 149 -8.52 -30.26 -4.59
N HIS A 150 -8.28 -28.95 -4.69
CA HIS A 150 -8.58 -28.02 -3.61
C HIS A 150 -10.07 -27.97 -3.29
N LEU A 151 -10.92 -27.88 -4.30
CA LEU A 151 -12.39 -27.86 -4.11
C LEU A 151 -12.95 -29.19 -3.62
N ASP A 152 -12.31 -30.31 -3.89
CA ASP A 152 -12.65 -31.62 -3.30
C ASP A 152 -12.35 -31.60 -1.77
N ALA A 153 -11.25 -30.97 -1.34
CA ALA A 153 -10.95 -30.77 0.08
C ALA A 153 -11.94 -29.81 0.76
N VAL A 154 -12.36 -28.73 0.06
CA VAL A 154 -13.41 -27.82 0.54
C VAL A 154 -14.73 -28.55 0.74
N GLU A 155 -15.14 -29.36 -0.24
CA GLU A 155 -16.38 -30.15 -0.16
C GLU A 155 -16.33 -31.18 0.97
N ALA A 156 -15.17 -31.80 1.21
CA ALA A 156 -14.99 -32.72 2.32
C ALA A 156 -15.08 -32.03 3.69
N ALA A 157 -14.59 -30.78 3.81
CA ALA A 157 -14.65 -30.00 5.04
C ALA A 157 -16.04 -29.39 5.30
N TRP A 158 -16.75 -29.00 4.25
CA TRP A 158 -18.07 -28.35 4.33
C TRP A 158 -19.01 -28.87 3.23
N PRO A 159 -19.56 -30.09 3.42
CA PRO A 159 -20.43 -30.71 2.42
C PRO A 159 -21.64 -29.86 2.06
N GLY A 160 -21.85 -29.60 0.77
CA GLY A 160 -23.01 -28.88 0.25
C GLY A 160 -22.96 -27.35 0.39
N ASP A 161 -21.89 -26.77 0.96
CA ASP A 161 -21.73 -25.31 1.05
C ASP A 161 -21.22 -24.70 -0.27
N GLY A 162 -22.14 -24.53 -1.22
CA GLY A 162 -21.83 -23.92 -2.51
C GLY A 162 -21.35 -22.47 -2.42
N GLY A 163 -21.73 -21.73 -1.36
CA GLY A 163 -21.25 -20.36 -1.11
C GLY A 163 -19.77 -20.35 -0.80
N ARG A 164 -19.35 -21.16 0.18
CA ARG A 164 -17.95 -21.31 0.57
C ARG A 164 -17.10 -21.88 -0.57
N ARG A 165 -17.61 -22.89 -1.29
CA ARG A 165 -16.96 -23.44 -2.47
C ARG A 165 -16.65 -22.37 -3.54
N ARG A 166 -17.58 -21.43 -3.81
CA ARG A 166 -17.32 -20.30 -4.72
C ARG A 166 -16.30 -19.32 -4.18
N ARG A 167 -16.33 -18.99 -2.87
CA ARG A 167 -15.39 -18.06 -2.25
C ARG A 167 -13.96 -18.61 -2.25
N LEU A 168 -13.78 -19.91 -2.01
CA LEU A 168 -12.47 -20.55 -1.91
C LEU A 168 -11.94 -21.06 -3.25
N SER A 169 -12.72 -21.02 -4.34
CA SER A 169 -12.23 -21.38 -5.69
C SER A 169 -11.08 -20.49 -6.11
N LEU A 170 -10.05 -21.09 -6.74
CA LEU A 170 -8.93 -20.36 -7.34
C LEU A 170 -9.34 -19.54 -8.56
N PHE A 171 -10.53 -19.73 -9.06
CA PHE A 171 -11.07 -18.98 -10.19
C PHE A 171 -12.31 -18.17 -9.78
N ARG A 172 -12.32 -16.90 -10.20
CA ARG A 172 -13.52 -16.08 -10.17
C ARG A 172 -14.29 -16.30 -11.46
N GLU A 173 -15.55 -16.75 -11.32
CA GLU A 173 -16.38 -17.12 -12.47
C GLU A 173 -17.12 -15.93 -13.12
N SER A 174 -17.19 -14.76 -12.44
CA SER A 174 -17.75 -13.55 -13.06
C SER A 174 -16.87 -13.07 -14.24
N ALA A 175 -17.52 -12.55 -15.28
CA ALA A 175 -16.84 -12.04 -16.46
C ALA A 175 -16.04 -10.76 -16.17
N PRO A 176 -14.78 -10.66 -16.69
CA PRO A 176 -13.99 -11.74 -17.26
C PRO A 176 -13.53 -12.75 -16.19
N ARG A 177 -13.55 -14.05 -16.50
CA ARG A 177 -13.06 -15.10 -15.60
C ARG A 177 -11.59 -14.89 -15.29
N ARG A 178 -11.19 -14.98 -14.01
CA ARG A 178 -9.85 -14.61 -13.53
C ARG A 178 -9.29 -15.63 -12.56
N LEU A 179 -7.95 -15.77 -12.54
CA LEU A 179 -7.22 -16.55 -11.55
C LEU A 179 -6.99 -15.71 -10.28
N ARG A 180 -7.25 -16.28 -9.10
CA ARG A 180 -6.98 -15.68 -7.78
C ARG A 180 -5.60 -16.12 -7.28
N LEU A 181 -4.58 -15.38 -7.68
CA LEU A 181 -3.18 -15.70 -7.39
C LEU A 181 -2.88 -15.80 -5.88
N GLY A 182 -3.45 -14.91 -5.07
CA GLY A 182 -3.26 -14.97 -3.62
C GLY A 182 -3.81 -16.23 -2.98
N GLN A 183 -4.98 -16.70 -3.42
CA GLN A 183 -5.53 -17.97 -2.94
C GLN A 183 -4.70 -19.16 -3.42
N LEU A 184 -4.19 -19.12 -4.65
CA LEU A 184 -3.30 -20.16 -5.18
C LEU A 184 -2.05 -20.30 -4.32
N ALA A 185 -1.43 -19.20 -3.91
CA ALA A 185 -0.26 -19.23 -3.04
C ALA A 185 -0.58 -19.83 -1.65
N ILE A 186 -1.73 -19.48 -1.06
CA ILE A 186 -2.18 -20.09 0.21
C ILE A 186 -2.36 -21.60 0.05
N VAL A 187 -2.94 -22.05 -1.05
CA VAL A 187 -3.21 -23.48 -1.28
C VAL A 187 -1.92 -24.29 -1.50
N ALA A 188 -0.95 -23.74 -2.21
CA ALA A 188 0.18 -24.50 -2.74
C ALA A 188 1.48 -24.37 -1.93
N CYS A 189 1.74 -23.23 -1.31
CA CYS A 189 2.99 -23.04 -0.56
C CYS A 189 3.00 -23.87 0.73
N GLY A 190 4.15 -24.42 1.08
CA GLY A 190 4.32 -25.16 2.33
C GLY A 190 4.10 -24.27 3.56
N ARG A 191 4.38 -22.96 3.43
CA ARG A 191 4.09 -21.95 4.42
C ARG A 191 3.60 -20.68 3.73
N ALA A 192 2.50 -20.11 4.20
CA ALA A 192 1.98 -18.83 3.72
C ALA A 192 1.77 -17.90 4.91
N THR A 193 2.43 -16.74 4.91
CA THR A 193 2.30 -15.70 5.93
C THR A 193 1.56 -14.52 5.31
N ILE A 194 0.37 -14.20 5.81
CA ILE A 194 -0.48 -13.15 5.26
C ILE A 194 -0.56 -11.99 6.25
N ALA A 195 0.03 -10.85 5.89
CA ALA A 195 0.01 -9.63 6.67
C ALA A 195 -1.22 -8.77 6.31
N ALA A 196 -2.40 -9.28 6.60
CA ALA A 196 -3.67 -8.57 6.37
C ALA A 196 -4.54 -8.64 7.61
N PRO A 197 -5.49 -7.70 7.79
CA PRO A 197 -6.53 -7.86 8.79
C PRO A 197 -7.30 -9.17 8.56
N TRP A 198 -7.40 -9.99 9.60
CA TRP A 198 -8.12 -11.26 9.56
C TRP A 198 -9.55 -11.09 10.06
N ASP A 199 -10.21 -10.01 9.62
CA ASP A 199 -11.60 -9.68 9.94
C ASP A 199 -12.35 -9.20 8.69
N GLY A 200 -13.66 -9.06 8.79
CA GLY A 200 -14.51 -8.78 7.64
C GLY A 200 -14.49 -9.90 6.60
N PRO A 201 -14.93 -9.63 5.36
CA PRO A 201 -15.04 -10.63 4.30
C PRO A 201 -13.69 -11.31 3.97
N ALA A 202 -12.59 -10.57 3.99
CA ALA A 202 -11.25 -11.12 3.78
C ALA A 202 -10.85 -12.06 4.93
N GLY A 203 -11.18 -11.69 6.17
CA GLY A 203 -10.93 -12.51 7.35
C GLY A 203 -11.72 -13.81 7.36
N GLU A 204 -12.96 -13.81 6.89
CA GLU A 204 -13.76 -15.04 6.75
C GLU A 204 -13.06 -16.04 5.81
N ILE A 205 -12.60 -15.56 4.66
CA ILE A 205 -11.90 -16.39 3.67
C ILE A 205 -10.58 -16.91 4.24
N LEU A 206 -9.80 -16.07 4.92
CA LEU A 206 -8.56 -16.50 5.57
C LEU A 206 -8.82 -17.50 6.70
N SER A 207 -9.90 -17.33 7.45
CA SER A 207 -10.33 -18.28 8.49
C SER A 207 -10.70 -19.64 7.88
N ASP A 208 -11.43 -19.64 6.76
CA ASP A 208 -11.77 -20.86 6.04
C ASP A 208 -10.50 -21.58 5.51
N PHE A 209 -9.55 -20.83 4.95
CA PHE A 209 -8.25 -21.38 4.58
C PHE A 209 -7.45 -21.88 5.79
N GLY A 210 -7.57 -21.22 6.95
CA GLY A 210 -6.96 -21.65 8.20
C GLY A 210 -7.41 -23.04 8.63
N VAL A 211 -8.70 -23.37 8.43
CA VAL A 211 -9.23 -24.72 8.70
C VAL A 211 -8.59 -25.76 7.77
N LEU A 212 -8.41 -25.43 6.48
CA LEU A 212 -7.85 -26.35 5.47
C LEU A 212 -6.33 -26.50 5.59
N ARG A 213 -5.63 -25.44 5.97
CA ARG A 213 -4.17 -25.37 5.93
C ARG A 213 -3.51 -25.52 7.30
N GLY A 214 -4.25 -25.31 8.39
CA GLY A 214 -3.70 -25.38 9.75
C GLY A 214 -2.47 -24.50 9.94
N ALA A 215 -1.41 -25.04 10.51
CA ALA A 215 -0.17 -24.33 10.79
C ALA A 215 0.62 -23.85 9.55
N ALA A 216 0.23 -24.27 8.34
CA ALA A 216 0.86 -23.81 7.11
C ALA A 216 0.38 -22.41 6.67
N LEU A 217 -0.73 -21.92 7.23
CA LEU A 217 -1.21 -20.55 7.04
C LEU A 217 -1.03 -19.76 8.34
N GLU A 218 -0.21 -18.74 8.30
CA GLU A 218 0.13 -17.91 9.45
C GLU A 218 -0.38 -16.49 9.28
N LYS A 219 -0.85 -15.91 10.37
CA LYS A 219 -1.12 -14.49 10.44
C LYS A 219 0.20 -13.74 10.55
N GLY A 220 0.55 -12.99 9.51
CA GLY A 220 1.62 -12.03 9.55
C GLY A 220 1.20 -10.75 10.25
N SER A 221 2.15 -9.98 10.68
CA SER A 221 1.97 -8.57 11.04
C SER A 221 2.69 -7.69 10.02
N THR A 222 2.18 -6.50 9.81
CA THR A 222 2.96 -5.46 9.16
C THR A 222 4.15 -5.12 10.06
N ALA A 223 5.30 -4.91 9.45
CA ALA A 223 6.53 -4.73 10.19
C ALA A 223 7.36 -3.60 9.56
N VAL A 224 8.15 -2.92 10.38
CA VAL A 224 9.08 -1.88 9.93
C VAL A 224 10.44 -2.08 10.57
N PHE A 225 11.49 -1.83 9.79
CA PHE A 225 12.85 -1.74 10.33
C PHE A 225 13.04 -0.36 10.95
N ALA A 226 12.97 -0.29 12.27
CA ALA A 226 13.15 0.94 13.02
C ALA A 226 14.50 1.60 12.68
N ARG A 227 15.57 0.82 12.49
CA ARG A 227 16.87 1.34 12.10
C ARG A 227 16.78 2.21 10.85
N ARG A 228 16.08 1.74 9.80
CA ARG A 228 15.95 2.45 8.52
C ARG A 228 15.25 3.80 8.67
N PHE A 229 14.12 3.84 9.38
CA PHE A 229 13.26 5.03 9.43
C PHE A 229 13.53 5.94 10.64
N VAL A 230 14.01 5.38 11.75
CA VAL A 230 14.30 6.17 12.95
C VAL A 230 15.78 6.55 13.05
N VAL A 231 16.70 5.68 12.62
CA VAL A 231 18.14 5.94 12.74
C VAL A 231 18.69 6.53 11.43
N ASP A 232 18.62 5.76 10.34
CA ASP A 232 19.30 6.12 9.08
C ASP A 232 18.61 7.31 8.39
N ALA A 233 17.28 7.33 8.34
CA ALA A 233 16.51 8.42 7.75
C ALA A 233 16.49 9.69 8.60
N ASN A 234 16.60 9.55 9.93
CA ASN A 234 16.37 10.63 10.88
C ASN A 234 17.46 10.72 11.96
N PRO A 235 18.73 11.00 11.57
CA PRO A 235 19.87 10.98 12.50
C PRO A 235 19.71 11.96 13.67
N LYS A 236 19.08 13.13 13.47
CA LYS A 236 18.81 14.07 14.56
C LYS A 236 17.78 13.55 15.57
N LEU A 237 16.79 12.77 15.10
CA LEU A 237 15.86 12.09 16.00
C LEU A 237 16.60 11.00 16.78
N ALA A 238 17.42 10.20 16.10
CA ALA A 238 18.22 9.16 16.75
C ALA A 238 19.14 9.73 17.83
N GLU A 239 19.75 10.88 17.58
CA GLU A 239 20.57 11.59 18.57
C GLU A 239 19.75 12.06 19.78
N LEU A 240 18.60 12.69 19.55
CA LEU A 240 17.67 13.11 20.62
C LEU A 240 17.22 11.89 21.46
N LEU A 241 16.86 10.79 20.80
CA LEU A 241 16.45 9.57 21.50
C LEU A 241 17.59 8.96 22.30
N ALA A 242 18.84 9.01 21.80
CA ALA A 242 20.01 8.52 22.53
C ALA A 242 20.33 9.37 23.77
N GLN A 243 20.09 10.68 23.70
CA GLN A 243 20.26 11.59 24.84
C GLN A 243 19.23 11.32 25.95
N GLU A 244 17.96 11.09 25.59
CA GLU A 244 16.87 10.93 26.55
C GLU A 244 16.71 9.49 27.05
N LEU A 245 16.88 8.50 26.18
CA LEU A 245 16.64 7.08 26.49
C LEU A 245 17.92 6.27 26.73
N GLY A 246 19.10 6.89 26.49
CA GLY A 246 20.39 6.20 26.49
C GLY A 246 20.68 5.46 25.19
N SER A 247 21.94 5.12 24.92
CA SER A 247 22.40 4.57 23.64
C SER A 247 21.83 3.20 23.25
N SER A 248 21.26 2.46 24.19
CA SER A 248 20.66 1.11 23.96
C SER A 248 19.23 1.13 23.44
N TRP A 249 18.59 2.29 23.30
CA TRP A 249 17.18 2.40 22.91
C TRP A 249 16.84 1.68 21.59
N ALA A 250 17.78 1.69 20.64
CA ALA A 250 17.57 1.09 19.31
C ALA A 250 17.53 -0.46 19.35
N SER A 251 18.09 -1.07 20.40
CA SER A 251 18.07 -2.53 20.63
C SER A 251 17.13 -2.98 21.76
N ASP A 252 16.51 -2.04 22.45
CA ASP A 252 15.59 -2.30 23.56
C ASP A 252 14.23 -1.61 23.35
N PRO A 253 13.24 -2.31 22.79
CA PRO A 253 11.91 -1.76 22.59
C PRO A 253 11.20 -1.30 23.86
N GLN A 254 11.60 -1.83 25.03
CA GLN A 254 11.03 -1.43 26.32
C GLN A 254 11.41 0.01 26.67
N ARG A 255 12.66 0.42 26.40
CA ARG A 255 13.09 1.80 26.59
C ARG A 255 12.36 2.77 25.68
N PHE A 256 12.02 2.35 24.48
CA PHE A 256 11.27 3.19 23.56
C PHE A 256 9.86 3.51 24.07
N ALA A 257 9.30 2.67 24.95
CA ALA A 257 8.02 2.95 25.61
C ALA A 257 8.05 4.20 26.52
N GLU A 258 9.24 4.57 27.02
CA GLU A 258 9.40 5.76 27.87
C GLU A 258 9.05 7.07 27.14
N LEU A 259 9.10 7.07 25.79
CA LEU A 259 8.65 8.20 24.98
C LEU A 259 7.18 8.57 25.21
N GLU A 260 6.33 7.62 25.59
CA GLU A 260 4.92 7.93 25.89
C GLU A 260 4.80 8.92 27.08
N THR A 261 5.72 8.84 28.04
CA THR A 261 5.79 9.83 29.14
C THR A 261 6.42 11.13 28.70
N LEU A 262 7.48 11.07 27.89
CA LEU A 262 8.17 12.25 27.34
C LEU A 262 7.29 13.08 26.39
N ALA A 263 6.24 12.50 25.82
CA ALA A 263 5.25 13.24 25.04
C ALA A 263 4.64 14.43 25.79
N PHE A 264 4.56 14.34 27.11
CA PHE A 264 3.99 15.37 27.98
C PHE A 264 5.05 16.31 28.60
N ASP A 265 6.35 16.04 28.34
CA ASP A 265 7.44 16.87 28.84
C ASP A 265 7.69 18.08 27.91
N PRO A 266 7.57 19.34 28.39
CA PRO A 266 7.73 20.53 27.56
C PRO A 266 9.12 20.69 26.94
N PRO A 267 10.24 20.47 27.66
CA PRO A 267 11.59 20.45 27.08
C PRO A 267 11.72 19.46 25.94
N PHE A 268 11.30 18.21 26.12
CA PHE A 268 11.37 17.18 25.07
C PHE A 268 10.53 17.56 23.84
N ARG A 269 9.29 18.04 24.02
CA ARG A 269 8.48 18.53 22.89
C ARG A 269 9.17 19.64 22.11
N THR A 270 9.86 20.53 22.79
CA THR A 270 10.60 21.62 22.13
C THR A 270 11.77 21.07 21.31
N ALA A 271 12.55 20.15 21.87
CA ALA A 271 13.63 19.48 21.15
C ALA A 271 13.10 18.65 19.96
N PHE A 272 12.01 17.92 20.15
CA PHE A 272 11.37 17.15 19.09
C PHE A 272 10.90 18.03 17.92
N ARG A 273 10.26 19.19 18.20
CA ARG A 273 9.88 20.16 17.16
C ARG A 273 11.08 20.70 16.39
N ALA A 274 12.20 20.95 17.08
CA ALA A 274 13.43 21.40 16.41
C ALA A 274 13.97 20.32 15.44
N VAL A 275 13.91 19.05 15.83
CA VAL A 275 14.25 17.92 14.94
C VAL A 275 13.31 17.88 13.73
N ARG A 276 11.99 17.99 13.95
CA ARG A 276 10.98 18.00 12.88
C ARG A 276 11.21 19.14 11.88
N ARG A 277 11.47 20.34 12.38
CA ARG A 277 11.81 21.50 11.56
C ARG A 277 13.04 21.25 10.68
N ALA A 278 14.13 20.75 11.28
CA ALA A 278 15.35 20.43 10.53
C ALA A 278 15.13 19.37 9.43
N ASN A 279 14.24 18.40 9.67
CA ASN A 279 13.86 17.41 8.66
C ASN A 279 13.03 18.04 7.54
N ARG A 280 12.10 18.97 7.84
CA ARG A 280 11.36 19.70 6.81
C ARG A 280 12.29 20.57 5.95
N GLU A 281 13.33 21.18 6.52
CA GLU A 281 14.36 21.91 5.77
C GLU A 281 15.13 20.99 4.80
N ARG A 282 15.49 19.77 5.25
CA ARG A 282 16.11 18.75 4.38
C ARG A 282 15.18 18.31 3.25
N LEU A 283 13.91 18.03 3.58
CA LEU A 283 12.90 17.69 2.59
C LEU A 283 12.66 18.84 1.63
N GLY A 284 12.66 20.09 2.10
CA GLY A 284 12.51 21.30 1.29
C GLY A 284 13.56 21.41 0.20
N THR A 285 14.80 20.97 0.47
CA THR A 285 15.85 20.91 -0.55
C THR A 285 15.49 19.93 -1.67
N LEU A 286 15.06 18.70 -1.32
CA LEU A 286 14.61 17.70 -2.30
C LEU A 286 13.43 18.21 -3.13
N VAL A 287 12.43 18.80 -2.47
CA VAL A 287 11.21 19.32 -3.12
C VAL A 287 11.56 20.45 -4.10
N ARG A 288 12.43 21.38 -3.71
CA ARG A 288 12.88 22.47 -4.57
C ARG A 288 13.64 21.95 -5.79
N GLU A 289 14.58 21.01 -5.59
CA GLU A 289 15.39 20.45 -6.68
C GLU A 289 14.57 19.61 -7.66
N THR A 290 13.55 18.88 -7.16
CA THR A 290 12.79 17.94 -7.98
C THR A 290 11.54 18.58 -8.61
N ALA A 291 10.85 19.46 -7.87
CA ALA A 291 9.56 20.02 -8.28
C ALA A 291 9.60 21.55 -8.47
N GLY A 292 10.69 22.24 -8.14
CA GLY A 292 10.80 23.69 -8.23
C GLY A 292 9.90 24.45 -7.24
N VAL A 293 9.42 23.80 -6.19
CA VAL A 293 8.51 24.36 -5.19
C VAL A 293 9.24 24.62 -3.89
N GLU A 294 9.11 25.85 -3.36
CA GLU A 294 9.65 26.18 -2.04
C GLU A 294 8.71 25.63 -0.94
N LEU A 295 9.23 24.77 -0.09
CA LEU A 295 8.55 24.24 1.07
C LEU A 295 8.75 25.21 2.25
N ASP A 296 7.66 25.70 2.83
CA ASP A 296 7.72 26.48 4.08
C ASP A 296 7.90 25.51 5.27
N PRO A 297 9.00 25.57 6.00
CA PRO A 297 9.24 24.67 7.14
C PRO A 297 8.27 24.89 8.32
N GLU A 298 7.51 25.98 8.34
CA GLU A 298 6.46 26.22 9.33
C GLU A 298 5.08 25.75 8.86
N SER A 299 4.93 25.31 7.60
CA SER A 299 3.68 24.72 7.10
C SER A 299 3.47 23.29 7.60
N LEU A 300 2.20 22.86 7.66
CA LEU A 300 1.88 21.43 7.74
C LEU A 300 2.37 20.73 6.47
N VAL A 301 3.36 19.87 6.59
CA VAL A 301 3.86 19.06 5.47
C VAL A 301 3.03 17.78 5.38
N ASP A 302 2.09 17.78 4.43
CA ASP A 302 1.20 16.66 4.12
C ASP A 302 1.77 15.86 2.97
N VAL A 303 2.24 14.65 3.25
CA VAL A 303 2.87 13.77 2.26
C VAL A 303 1.94 12.65 1.86
N ARG A 304 1.73 12.51 0.57
CA ARG A 304 1.14 11.34 -0.03
C ARG A 304 2.18 10.63 -0.87
N LEU A 305 2.63 9.49 -0.39
CA LEU A 305 3.52 8.59 -1.11
C LEU A 305 2.70 7.43 -1.67
N GLY A 306 2.80 7.14 -2.97
CA GLY A 306 2.04 6.06 -3.56
C GLY A 306 2.44 5.70 -4.97
N THR A 307 1.87 4.62 -5.47
CA THR A 307 1.93 4.22 -6.87
C THR A 307 0.90 4.98 -7.72
N PHE A 308 -0.01 5.70 -7.06
CA PHE A 308 -1.19 6.34 -7.64
C PHE A 308 -2.13 5.36 -8.35
N ALA A 309 -2.11 4.11 -7.93
CA ALA A 309 -3.05 3.10 -8.39
C ALA A 309 -4.50 3.46 -8.00
N PRO A 310 -5.52 3.02 -8.75
CA PRO A 310 -6.92 3.37 -8.48
C PRO A 310 -7.38 3.08 -7.05
N HIS A 311 -6.95 1.95 -6.46
CA HIS A 311 -7.29 1.58 -5.08
C HIS A 311 -6.72 2.53 -4.01
N GLU A 312 -5.67 3.28 -4.34
CA GLU A 312 -5.14 4.35 -3.49
C GLU A 312 -5.96 5.65 -3.62
N ARG A 313 -7.00 5.66 -4.41
CA ARG A 313 -7.92 6.79 -4.63
C ARG A 313 -7.24 8.14 -4.91
N PRO A 314 -6.35 8.21 -5.93
CA PRO A 314 -5.66 9.47 -6.22
C PRO A 314 -6.62 10.60 -6.58
N LEU A 315 -7.76 10.30 -7.24
CA LEU A 315 -8.75 11.31 -7.61
C LEU A 315 -9.44 11.92 -6.37
N LEU A 316 -9.59 11.17 -5.27
CA LEU A 316 -10.08 11.71 -4.01
C LEU A 316 -9.17 12.83 -3.50
N SER A 317 -7.85 12.61 -3.52
CA SER A 317 -6.88 13.64 -3.11
C SER A 317 -6.87 14.84 -4.04
N VAL A 318 -7.00 14.62 -5.35
CA VAL A 318 -7.12 15.71 -6.33
C VAL A 318 -8.36 16.57 -6.06
N LEU A 319 -9.52 15.93 -5.85
CA LEU A 319 -10.77 16.66 -5.53
C LEU A 319 -10.66 17.44 -4.21
N GLY A 320 -10.00 16.88 -3.19
CA GLY A 320 -9.71 17.58 -1.94
C GLY A 320 -8.86 18.84 -2.15
N LEU A 321 -7.78 18.73 -2.96
CA LEU A 321 -6.94 19.88 -3.32
C LEU A 321 -7.70 20.94 -4.12
N VAL A 322 -8.51 20.52 -5.08
CA VAL A 322 -9.36 21.42 -5.87
C VAL A 322 -10.34 22.17 -4.96
N ARG A 323 -11.00 21.46 -4.05
CA ARG A 323 -11.91 22.08 -3.05
C ARG A 323 -11.18 23.11 -2.19
N GLU A 324 -10.02 22.78 -1.67
CA GLU A 324 -9.23 23.69 -0.83
C GLU A 324 -8.79 24.93 -1.62
N HIS A 325 -8.31 24.76 -2.85
CA HIS A 325 -7.98 25.85 -3.76
C HIS A 325 -9.18 26.78 -4.00
N LEU A 326 -10.33 26.22 -4.33
CA LEU A 326 -11.55 27.01 -4.57
C LEU A 326 -11.98 27.80 -3.34
N ARG A 327 -11.93 27.20 -2.16
CA ARG A 327 -12.29 27.82 -0.88
C ARG A 327 -11.35 28.98 -0.54
N LEU A 328 -10.05 28.79 -0.70
CA LEU A 328 -9.04 29.83 -0.50
C LEU A 328 -9.18 30.97 -1.51
N ALA A 329 -9.35 30.65 -2.79
CA ALA A 329 -9.47 31.60 -3.88
C ALA A 329 -10.77 32.45 -3.80
N ALA A 330 -11.83 31.90 -3.20
CA ALA A 330 -13.09 32.63 -2.96
C ALA A 330 -12.97 33.68 -1.86
N GLY A 331 -11.97 33.60 -0.98
CA GLY A 331 -11.83 34.45 0.20
C GLY A 331 -12.83 34.09 1.30
N GLY A 332 -12.81 34.86 2.38
CA GLY A 332 -13.74 34.65 3.51
C GLY A 332 -13.38 33.49 4.45
N TRP A 333 -12.33 32.72 4.13
CA TRP A 333 -11.75 31.73 5.02
C TRP A 333 -10.23 31.82 5.02
N THR A 334 -9.65 31.88 6.21
CA THR A 334 -8.22 31.83 6.43
C THR A 334 -7.89 30.50 7.11
N PRO A 335 -6.98 29.68 6.55
CA PRO A 335 -6.60 28.43 7.20
C PRO A 335 -5.85 28.72 8.50
N PRO A 336 -5.98 27.85 9.51
CA PRO A 336 -5.32 28.04 10.81
C PRO A 336 -3.79 27.94 10.72
N ALA A 337 -3.27 27.28 9.69
CA ALA A 337 -1.85 27.19 9.38
C ALA A 337 -1.64 27.04 7.86
N PRO A 338 -0.48 27.42 7.31
CA PRO A 338 -0.13 27.11 5.94
C PRO A 338 0.08 25.59 5.76
N ARG A 339 -0.16 25.09 4.54
CA ARG A 339 -0.01 23.66 4.20
C ARG A 339 0.82 23.49 2.92
N THR A 340 1.76 22.58 2.96
CA THR A 340 2.50 22.12 1.78
C THR A 340 2.17 20.65 1.52
N VAL A 341 1.54 20.37 0.38
CA VAL A 341 1.18 19.01 -0.02
C VAL A 341 2.25 18.46 -0.95
N VAL A 342 2.80 17.30 -0.63
CA VAL A 342 3.81 16.62 -1.43
C VAL A 342 3.21 15.32 -1.97
N LEU A 343 2.97 15.27 -3.28
CA LEU A 343 2.48 14.11 -4.00
C LEU A 343 3.67 13.37 -4.60
N ALA A 344 4.08 12.28 -3.97
CA ALA A 344 5.30 11.56 -4.28
C ALA A 344 5.01 10.18 -4.89
N ARG A 345 5.60 9.89 -6.04
CA ARG A 345 5.44 8.59 -6.69
C ARG A 345 6.57 7.65 -6.30
N HIS A 346 6.20 6.47 -5.80
CA HIS A 346 7.13 5.43 -5.38
C HIS A 346 7.54 4.50 -6.53
N ASP A 347 6.63 4.20 -7.46
CA ASP A 347 6.91 3.30 -8.59
C ASP A 347 7.04 4.08 -9.91
N PRO A 348 8.23 4.08 -10.56
CA PRO A 348 8.44 4.80 -11.81
C PRO A 348 7.87 4.10 -13.05
N ALA A 349 7.40 2.86 -12.91
CA ALA A 349 7.03 2.02 -14.04
C ALA A 349 5.53 2.03 -14.35
N GLY A 350 4.88 3.17 -14.17
CA GLY A 350 3.46 3.34 -14.47
C GLY A 350 3.11 3.11 -15.93
N GLY A 351 1.91 2.54 -16.14
CA GLY A 351 1.31 2.42 -17.45
C GLY A 351 0.73 3.74 -17.97
N PRO A 352 0.11 3.75 -19.16
CA PRO A 352 -0.51 4.94 -19.74
C PRO A 352 -1.52 5.66 -18.83
N GLY A 353 -2.20 4.92 -17.93
CA GLY A 353 -3.12 5.50 -16.96
C GLY A 353 -2.44 6.38 -15.92
N ASP A 354 -1.28 5.98 -15.45
CA ASP A 354 -0.49 6.74 -14.48
C ASP A 354 0.01 8.05 -15.07
N GLU A 355 0.38 8.05 -16.36
CA GLU A 355 0.84 9.26 -17.05
C GLU A 355 -0.27 10.30 -17.21
N ARG A 356 -1.51 9.88 -17.44
CA ARG A 356 -2.68 10.79 -17.48
C ARG A 356 -2.94 11.41 -16.11
N LEU A 357 -2.92 10.59 -15.07
CA LEU A 357 -3.09 11.03 -13.70
C LEU A 357 -1.96 11.96 -13.27
N PHE A 358 -0.72 11.61 -13.62
CA PHE A 358 0.43 12.44 -13.27
C PHE A 358 0.35 13.83 -13.93
N ARG A 359 -0.07 13.91 -15.19
CA ARG A 359 -0.35 15.19 -15.85
C ARG A 359 -1.45 15.99 -15.16
N LEU A 360 -2.50 15.33 -14.68
CA LEU A 360 -3.55 15.97 -13.88
C LEU A 360 -3.00 16.53 -12.57
N LEU A 361 -2.23 15.74 -11.81
CA LEU A 361 -1.63 16.16 -10.54
C LEU A 361 -0.74 17.39 -10.74
N ARG A 362 0.09 17.41 -11.78
CA ARG A 362 0.94 18.55 -12.12
C ARG A 362 0.10 19.77 -12.50
N ALA A 363 -0.88 19.61 -13.37
CA ALA A 363 -1.72 20.74 -13.80
C ALA A 363 -2.46 21.40 -12.62
N VAL A 364 -2.97 20.59 -11.68
CA VAL A 364 -3.61 21.10 -10.46
C VAL A 364 -2.58 21.77 -9.55
N GLY A 365 -1.42 21.16 -9.33
CA GLY A 365 -0.35 21.74 -8.53
C GLY A 365 0.17 23.06 -9.09
N ASP A 366 0.45 23.11 -10.39
CA ASP A 366 0.94 24.32 -11.08
C ASP A 366 -0.09 25.46 -10.99
N ALA A 367 -1.39 25.16 -11.18
CA ALA A 367 -2.45 26.17 -11.07
C ALA A 367 -2.59 26.73 -9.64
N ILE A 368 -2.48 25.86 -8.61
CA ILE A 368 -2.51 26.29 -7.21
C ILE A 368 -1.30 27.18 -6.90
N ASN A 369 -0.09 26.74 -7.28
CA ASN A 369 1.14 27.48 -7.00
C ASN A 369 1.23 28.82 -7.75
N ALA A 370 0.57 28.94 -8.90
CA ALA A 370 0.50 30.18 -9.66
C ALA A 370 -0.55 31.17 -9.15
N ASP A 371 -1.52 30.74 -8.33
CA ASP A 371 -2.56 31.61 -7.81
C ASP A 371 -2.05 32.42 -6.60
N GLU A 372 -1.80 33.71 -6.80
CA GLU A 372 -1.27 34.61 -5.76
C GLU A 372 -2.14 34.72 -4.52
N ARG A 373 -3.45 34.47 -4.66
CA ARG A 373 -4.42 34.54 -3.55
C ARG A 373 -4.26 33.39 -2.56
N VAL A 374 -3.68 32.26 -2.99
CA VAL A 374 -3.63 31.03 -2.20
C VAL A 374 -2.21 30.55 -1.87
N ARG A 375 -1.20 30.99 -2.63
CA ARG A 375 0.18 30.47 -2.51
C ARG A 375 0.84 30.66 -1.14
N SER A 376 0.36 31.59 -0.31
CA SER A 376 0.83 31.77 1.06
C SER A 376 0.21 30.75 2.04
N ALA A 377 -0.93 30.15 1.66
CA ALA A 377 -1.70 29.23 2.49
C ALA A 377 -1.57 27.77 2.03
N LEU A 378 -1.44 27.55 0.71
CA LEU A 378 -1.37 26.21 0.12
C LEU A 378 -0.32 26.16 -0.98
N ARG A 379 0.56 25.17 -0.90
CA ARG A 379 1.52 24.79 -1.95
C ARG A 379 1.41 23.33 -2.27
N VAL A 380 1.70 22.98 -3.53
CA VAL A 380 1.63 21.60 -4.00
C VAL A 380 2.90 21.24 -4.78
N ALA A 381 3.63 20.25 -4.31
CA ALA A 381 4.78 19.68 -4.99
C ALA A 381 4.47 18.28 -5.53
N VAL A 382 4.80 18.02 -6.78
CA VAL A 382 4.59 16.71 -7.42
C VAL A 382 5.93 16.11 -7.77
N LEU A 383 6.30 15.02 -7.10
CA LEU A 383 7.57 14.32 -7.28
C LEU A 383 7.33 13.09 -8.17
N PRO A 384 7.88 13.08 -9.39
CA PRO A 384 7.55 12.06 -10.39
C PRO A 384 8.14 10.68 -10.08
N ARG A 385 9.22 10.66 -9.30
CA ARG A 385 9.95 9.46 -8.95
C ARG A 385 10.67 9.65 -7.62
N CYS A 386 10.45 8.71 -6.70
CA CYS A 386 11.14 8.67 -5.43
C CYS A 386 11.87 7.33 -5.29
N ASP A 387 13.18 7.39 -5.09
CA ASP A 387 13.99 6.26 -4.70
C ASP A 387 13.95 6.07 -3.16
N ALA A 388 14.68 5.07 -2.67
CA ALA A 388 14.73 4.75 -1.25
C ALA A 388 15.21 5.94 -0.38
N ALA A 389 16.19 6.73 -0.87
CA ALA A 389 16.69 7.89 -0.14
C ALA A 389 15.65 9.01 -0.07
N ALA A 390 14.94 9.28 -1.18
CA ALA A 390 13.85 10.25 -1.21
C ALA A 390 12.69 9.83 -0.28
N ILE A 391 12.35 8.53 -0.25
CA ILE A 391 11.31 8.00 0.66
C ILE A 391 11.69 8.22 2.12
N GLN A 392 12.93 7.98 2.50
CA GLN A 392 13.41 8.24 3.85
C GLN A 392 13.30 9.73 4.23
N LEU A 393 13.65 10.64 3.32
CA LEU A 393 13.48 12.08 3.54
C LEU A 393 12.00 12.48 3.65
N LEU A 394 11.14 11.92 2.81
CA LEU A 394 9.69 12.13 2.88
C LEU A 394 9.14 11.68 4.22
N ALA A 395 9.49 10.47 4.68
CA ALA A 395 9.03 9.95 5.96
C ALA A 395 9.51 10.80 7.14
N ALA A 396 10.80 11.19 7.15
CA ALA A 396 11.36 12.02 8.22
C ALA A 396 10.80 13.45 8.25
N GLY A 397 10.47 14.02 7.08
CA GLY A 397 10.01 15.42 6.94
C GLY A 397 8.49 15.61 6.99
N ALA A 398 7.69 14.55 6.83
CA ALA A 398 6.22 14.65 6.84
C ALA A 398 5.66 14.89 8.23
N ASP A 399 4.72 15.82 8.38
CA ASP A 399 3.91 15.97 9.60
C ASP A 399 2.66 15.10 9.53
N LEU A 400 2.07 15.03 8.35
CA LEU A 400 0.89 14.23 8.04
C LEU A 400 1.19 13.27 6.90
N ALA A 401 0.92 11.99 7.08
CA ALA A 401 0.96 11.00 6.01
C ALA A 401 -0.46 10.70 5.54
N ASN A 402 -0.70 10.88 4.25
CA ASN A 402 -2.03 10.82 3.65
C ASN A 402 -2.23 9.50 2.89
N GLU A 403 -3.00 8.58 3.47
CA GLU A 403 -3.19 7.19 3.03
C GLU A 403 -4.68 6.89 2.74
N PRO A 404 -5.27 7.49 1.70
CA PRO A 404 -6.70 7.38 1.41
C PRO A 404 -7.05 6.11 0.63
N GLY A 405 -6.69 4.94 1.12
CA GLY A 405 -7.05 3.66 0.51
C GLY A 405 -8.57 3.39 0.52
N THR A 406 -9.02 2.40 -0.25
CA THR A 406 -10.42 1.95 -0.22
C THR A 406 -10.57 0.92 0.89
N ALA A 407 -11.52 1.14 1.79
CA ALA A 407 -11.77 0.22 2.89
C ALA A 407 -12.22 -1.16 2.37
N GLY A 408 -11.66 -2.22 2.95
CA GLY A 408 -11.90 -3.60 2.52
C GLY A 408 -11.00 -4.08 1.37
N SER A 409 -10.17 -3.20 0.79
CA SER A 409 -9.19 -3.61 -0.23
C SER A 409 -7.99 -4.34 0.36
N GLY A 410 -7.71 -4.16 1.64
CA GLY A 410 -6.54 -4.70 2.33
C GLY A 410 -5.20 -4.15 1.83
N ALA A 411 -5.23 -3.20 0.91
CA ALA A 411 -4.05 -2.69 0.22
C ALA A 411 -3.52 -1.38 0.81
N ALA A 412 -4.27 -0.77 1.75
CA ALA A 412 -3.89 0.54 2.28
C ALA A 412 -2.87 0.43 3.41
N GLY A 413 -1.89 1.30 3.39
CA GLY A 413 -1.22 1.76 4.58
C GLY A 413 0.04 1.04 5.01
N ALA A 414 0.65 0.13 4.24
CA ALA A 414 1.98 -0.38 4.62
C ALA A 414 2.98 0.78 4.75
N ARG A 415 2.88 1.75 3.86
CA ARG A 415 3.69 2.98 3.92
C ARG A 415 3.36 3.88 5.12
N ALA A 416 2.10 3.86 5.61
CA ALA A 416 1.72 4.59 6.82
C ALA A 416 2.63 4.27 8.00
N LEU A 417 3.08 3.01 8.09
CA LEU A 417 3.97 2.57 9.16
C LEU A 417 5.36 3.22 9.07
N TRP A 418 5.89 3.46 7.86
CA TRP A 418 7.16 4.17 7.67
C TRP A 418 7.09 5.61 8.19
N PHE A 419 6.00 6.28 7.86
CA PHE A 419 5.72 7.64 8.30
C PHE A 419 5.48 7.70 9.82
N ALA A 420 4.68 6.78 10.36
CA ALA A 420 4.43 6.70 11.80
C ALA A 420 5.72 6.41 12.59
N ALA A 421 6.59 5.52 12.08
CA ALA A 421 7.91 5.24 12.66
C ALA A 421 8.87 6.44 12.60
N SER A 422 8.58 7.43 11.78
CA SER A 422 9.31 8.71 11.69
C SER A 422 8.61 9.85 12.47
N GLY A 423 7.49 9.56 13.15
CA GLY A 423 6.74 10.52 13.95
C GLY A 423 5.73 11.37 13.17
N ALA A 424 5.34 10.97 11.96
CA ALA A 424 4.23 11.60 11.25
C ALA A 424 2.88 11.06 11.74
N VAL A 425 1.88 11.94 11.81
CA VAL A 425 0.49 11.55 12.11
C VAL A 425 -0.16 11.00 10.83
N ILE A 426 -1.05 10.04 10.96
CA ILE A 426 -1.67 9.38 9.80
C ILE A 426 -3.07 9.92 9.57
N LEU A 427 -3.35 10.33 8.33
CA LEU A 427 -4.67 10.56 7.79
C LEU A 427 -5.01 9.41 6.83
N GLY A 428 -5.99 8.59 7.15
CA GLY A 428 -6.26 7.40 6.33
C GLY A 428 -7.63 6.79 6.55
N THR A 429 -7.94 5.78 5.74
CA THR A 429 -9.14 4.96 5.90
C THR A 429 -8.86 3.75 6.79
N ARG A 430 -9.91 3.23 7.45
CA ARG A 430 -9.83 2.02 8.29
C ARG A 430 -9.68 0.78 7.43
N ASP A 431 -8.49 0.60 6.84
CA ASP A 431 -8.16 -0.56 6.03
C ASP A 431 -6.69 -0.98 6.23
N GLY A 432 -6.38 -2.23 5.95
CA GLY A 432 -5.01 -2.76 5.97
C GLY A 432 -4.23 -2.37 7.23
N THR A 433 -3.00 -1.88 7.04
CA THR A 433 -2.08 -1.47 8.12
C THR A 433 -2.63 -0.31 8.95
N VAL A 434 -3.46 0.58 8.39
CA VAL A 434 -4.04 1.70 9.16
C VAL A 434 -4.92 1.19 10.31
N ARG A 435 -5.61 0.05 10.14
CA ARG A 435 -6.37 -0.58 11.23
C ARG A 435 -5.46 -1.18 12.31
N GLU A 436 -4.33 -1.77 11.92
CA GLU A 436 -3.33 -2.24 12.89
C GLU A 436 -2.74 -1.06 13.67
N LEU A 437 -2.48 0.06 12.97
CA LEU A 437 -2.04 1.31 13.60
C LEU A 437 -3.12 1.86 14.53
N GLU A 438 -4.41 1.89 14.15
CA GLU A 438 -5.51 2.32 15.01
C GLU A 438 -5.52 1.52 16.34
N ALA A 439 -5.39 0.20 16.25
CA ALA A 439 -5.36 -0.68 17.43
C ALA A 439 -4.10 -0.47 18.30
N ALA A 440 -2.99 -0.06 17.71
CA ALA A 440 -1.74 0.16 18.42
C ALA A 440 -1.60 1.57 18.99
N LEU A 441 -2.00 2.57 18.22
CA LEU A 441 -1.80 3.99 18.52
C LEU A 441 -2.97 4.59 19.31
N GLY A 442 -4.18 4.05 19.16
CA GLY A 442 -5.44 4.65 19.59
C GLY A 442 -6.03 5.55 18.50
N ALA A 443 -7.35 5.49 18.32
CA ALA A 443 -8.05 6.22 17.26
C ALA A 443 -7.89 7.76 17.40
N GLU A 444 -7.69 8.25 18.60
CA GLU A 444 -7.45 9.67 18.90
C GLU A 444 -6.12 10.21 18.37
N ASN A 445 -5.18 9.33 18.06
CA ASN A 445 -3.86 9.70 17.52
C ASN A 445 -3.78 9.63 15.99
N LEU A 446 -4.91 9.42 15.34
CA LEU A 446 -5.04 9.29 13.89
C LEU A 446 -6.20 10.15 13.38
N PHE A 447 -6.16 10.55 12.12
CA PHE A 447 -7.29 11.19 11.43
C PHE A 447 -7.94 10.16 10.50
N LEU A 448 -8.93 9.43 11.00
CA LEU A 448 -9.59 8.35 10.25
C LEU A 448 -10.87 8.86 9.59
N PHE A 449 -11.10 8.50 8.33
CA PHE A 449 -12.25 8.92 7.55
C PHE A 449 -12.85 7.80 6.70
N GLY A 450 -14.04 8.08 6.17
CA GLY A 450 -14.71 7.28 5.16
C GLY A 450 -15.40 6.03 5.71
N LEU A 451 -15.96 5.26 4.77
CA LEU A 451 -16.68 4.03 5.06
C LEU A 451 -15.75 2.97 5.66
N GLY A 452 -16.29 2.14 6.54
CA GLY A 452 -15.62 0.94 7.04
C GLY A 452 -15.69 -0.23 6.03
N PRO A 453 -14.88 -1.30 6.22
CA PRO A 453 -14.87 -2.43 5.30
C PRO A 453 -16.22 -3.12 5.08
N LEU A 454 -17.03 -3.25 6.15
CA LEU A 454 -18.36 -3.85 6.06
C LEU A 454 -19.34 -2.97 5.30
N GLU A 455 -19.31 -1.65 5.53
CA GLU A 455 -20.15 -0.68 4.84
C GLU A 455 -19.80 -0.62 3.35
N THR A 456 -18.50 -0.55 3.03
CA THR A 456 -17.99 -0.59 1.65
C THR A 456 -18.49 -1.84 0.92
N HIS A 457 -18.36 -3.00 1.56
CA HIS A 457 -18.84 -4.27 0.99
C HIS A 457 -20.36 -4.25 0.77
N ALA A 458 -21.13 -3.81 1.76
CA ALA A 458 -22.58 -3.72 1.65
C ALA A 458 -23.04 -2.76 0.53
N TRP A 459 -22.34 -1.65 0.34
CA TRP A 459 -22.65 -0.69 -0.72
C TRP A 459 -22.34 -1.23 -2.11
N LEU A 460 -21.24 -1.95 -2.26
CA LEU A 460 -20.83 -2.56 -3.53
C LEU A 460 -21.70 -3.76 -3.89
N ASP A 461 -21.96 -4.67 -2.97
CA ASP A 461 -22.78 -5.86 -3.20
C ASP A 461 -24.26 -5.53 -3.40
N GLY A 462 -24.75 -4.53 -2.66
CA GLY A 462 -26.14 -4.05 -2.78
C GLY A 462 -26.36 -3.16 -3.99
N HIS A 463 -25.33 -2.82 -4.77
CA HIS A 463 -25.39 -1.84 -5.86
C HIS A 463 -26.07 -0.52 -5.45
N VAL A 464 -25.83 -0.10 -4.19
CA VAL A 464 -26.46 1.10 -3.61
C VAL A 464 -25.74 2.37 -4.02
N TYR A 465 -24.43 2.28 -4.25
CA TYR A 465 -23.61 3.42 -4.65
C TYR A 465 -23.88 3.82 -6.09
N ARG A 466 -24.31 5.08 -6.25
CA ARG A 466 -24.49 5.73 -7.54
C ARG A 466 -23.74 7.06 -7.52
N PRO A 467 -22.62 7.18 -8.22
CA PRO A 467 -21.80 8.39 -8.24
C PRO A 467 -22.58 9.63 -8.70
N GLU A 468 -23.53 9.46 -9.63
CA GLU A 468 -24.37 10.54 -10.14
C GLU A 468 -25.31 11.11 -9.05
N ASP A 469 -25.82 10.26 -8.16
CA ASP A 469 -26.69 10.71 -7.06
C ASP A 469 -25.85 11.51 -6.05
N VAL A 470 -24.64 11.06 -5.74
CA VAL A 470 -23.71 11.81 -4.87
C VAL A 470 -23.38 13.17 -5.49
N TYR A 471 -23.05 13.21 -6.79
CA TYR A 471 -22.80 14.45 -7.50
C TYR A 471 -24.03 15.38 -7.52
N ALA A 472 -25.22 14.86 -7.68
CA ALA A 472 -26.46 15.65 -7.71
C ALA A 472 -26.78 16.26 -6.34
N ILE A 473 -26.52 15.53 -5.25
CA ILE A 473 -26.91 15.91 -3.90
C ILE A 473 -25.82 16.74 -3.20
N ASP A 474 -24.55 16.41 -3.38
CA ASP A 474 -23.44 17.03 -2.66
C ASP A 474 -22.84 18.22 -3.44
N PRO A 475 -23.06 19.48 -2.97
CA PRO A 475 -22.49 20.66 -3.61
C PRO A 475 -20.95 20.67 -3.63
N LEU A 476 -20.29 20.06 -2.63
CA LEU A 476 -18.84 20.00 -2.54
C LEU A 476 -18.27 19.12 -3.67
N VAL A 477 -18.88 17.96 -3.90
CA VAL A 477 -18.52 17.04 -5.00
C VAL A 477 -18.70 17.76 -6.33
N ARG A 478 -19.88 18.38 -6.53
CA ARG A 478 -20.21 19.08 -7.78
C ARG A 478 -19.23 20.19 -8.08
N LEU A 479 -19.01 21.11 -7.13
CA LEU A 479 -18.10 22.25 -7.32
C LEU A 479 -16.66 21.80 -7.62
N SER A 480 -16.18 20.78 -6.91
CA SER A 480 -14.82 20.29 -7.09
C SER A 480 -14.64 19.60 -8.45
N LEU A 481 -15.59 18.74 -8.83
CA LEU A 481 -15.51 18.00 -10.09
C LEU A 481 -15.70 18.93 -11.30
N ASP A 482 -16.68 19.84 -11.27
CA ASP A 482 -16.93 20.78 -12.37
C ASP A 482 -15.75 21.75 -12.57
N ALA A 483 -15.10 22.20 -11.51
CA ALA A 483 -13.91 23.02 -11.61
C ALA A 483 -12.74 22.22 -12.21
N LEU A 484 -12.62 20.94 -11.85
CA LEU A 484 -11.53 20.08 -12.32
C LEU A 484 -11.64 19.73 -13.80
N VAL A 485 -12.84 19.37 -14.28
CA VAL A 485 -13.08 19.04 -15.70
C VAL A 485 -13.25 20.28 -16.57
N GLY A 486 -13.43 21.45 -15.97
CA GLY A 486 -13.49 22.72 -16.66
C GLY A 486 -12.12 23.23 -17.15
N THR A 487 -12.05 24.53 -17.47
CA THR A 487 -10.83 25.16 -18.02
C THR A 487 -9.89 25.72 -16.95
N ARG A 488 -10.21 25.57 -15.67
CA ARG A 488 -9.41 26.16 -14.57
C ARG A 488 -8.01 25.55 -14.47
N TYR A 489 -7.89 24.24 -14.67
CA TYR A 489 -6.66 23.48 -14.52
C TYR A 489 -6.05 23.01 -15.85
N SER A 490 -6.70 23.31 -16.97
CA SER A 490 -6.16 23.05 -18.31
C SER A 490 -6.71 24.07 -19.31
N ARG A 491 -5.83 24.54 -20.20
CA ARG A 491 -6.24 25.40 -21.33
C ARG A 491 -6.86 24.59 -22.46
N ALA A 492 -6.62 23.29 -22.50
CA ALA A 492 -7.19 22.41 -23.52
C ALA A 492 -8.58 21.92 -23.04
N PRO A 493 -9.66 22.27 -23.75
CA PRO A 493 -10.99 21.74 -23.42
C PRO A 493 -11.01 20.23 -23.41
N GLY A 494 -11.70 19.62 -22.46
CA GLY A 494 -11.85 18.17 -22.34
C GLY A 494 -10.59 17.41 -21.89
N ALA A 495 -9.50 18.11 -21.56
CA ALA A 495 -8.25 17.45 -21.14
C ALA A 495 -8.43 16.48 -19.96
N PHE A 496 -9.40 16.75 -19.09
CA PHE A 496 -9.66 15.99 -17.89
C PHE A 496 -11.08 15.38 -17.82
N ASP A 497 -11.80 15.28 -18.94
CA ASP A 497 -13.13 14.65 -19.01
C ASP A 497 -13.10 13.19 -18.56
N TRP A 498 -11.99 12.49 -18.82
CA TRP A 498 -11.76 11.12 -18.35
C TRP A 498 -11.88 10.96 -16.82
N VAL A 499 -11.70 12.04 -16.05
CA VAL A 499 -11.89 12.01 -14.58
C VAL A 499 -13.35 11.77 -14.25
N ARG A 500 -14.26 12.49 -14.94
CA ARG A 500 -15.71 12.28 -14.78
C ARG A 500 -16.10 10.88 -15.23
N GLU A 501 -15.60 10.42 -16.37
CA GLU A 501 -15.85 9.07 -16.88
C GLU A 501 -15.41 8.01 -15.87
N THR A 502 -14.23 8.20 -15.25
CA THR A 502 -13.71 7.28 -14.23
C THR A 502 -14.54 7.29 -12.95
N LEU A 503 -14.91 8.49 -12.46
CA LEU A 503 -15.65 8.62 -11.19
C LEU A 503 -17.13 8.26 -11.31
N PHE A 504 -17.70 8.31 -12.52
CA PHE A 504 -19.08 7.98 -12.81
C PHE A 504 -19.25 6.56 -13.38
N ASP A 505 -18.19 5.75 -13.37
CA ASP A 505 -18.31 4.35 -13.73
C ASP A 505 -19.29 3.69 -12.74
N PRO A 506 -20.43 3.13 -13.22
CA PRO A 506 -21.41 2.44 -12.36
C PRO A 506 -20.81 1.26 -11.59
N HIS A 507 -19.65 0.79 -12.02
CA HIS A 507 -18.90 -0.29 -11.37
C HIS A 507 -17.69 0.22 -10.58
N ASP A 508 -17.63 1.56 -10.28
CA ASP A 508 -16.54 2.11 -9.47
C ASP A 508 -16.45 1.43 -8.10
N PRO A 509 -15.42 0.63 -7.87
CA PRO A 509 -15.25 -0.07 -6.60
C PRO A 509 -14.56 0.79 -5.54
N TRP A 510 -14.15 2.01 -5.90
CA TRP A 510 -13.29 2.84 -5.05
C TRP A 510 -14.04 3.82 -4.18
N LEU A 511 -15.31 4.10 -4.50
CA LEU A 511 -16.23 4.95 -3.73
C LEU A 511 -15.63 6.34 -3.42
N ALA A 512 -14.88 6.91 -4.37
CA ALA A 512 -14.12 8.13 -4.13
C ALA A 512 -15.03 9.33 -3.82
N LEU A 513 -16.17 9.46 -4.50
CA LEU A 513 -17.10 10.56 -4.26
C LEU A 513 -17.87 10.40 -2.94
N ALA A 514 -18.15 9.17 -2.52
CA ALA A 514 -18.83 8.92 -1.25
C ALA A 514 -18.03 9.41 -0.04
N ASP A 515 -16.71 9.29 -0.10
CA ASP A 515 -15.83 9.64 1.02
C ASP A 515 -15.27 11.06 0.95
N LEU A 516 -15.51 11.84 -0.10
CA LEU A 516 -14.91 13.16 -0.27
C LEU A 516 -15.21 14.10 0.89
N GLY A 517 -16.48 14.15 1.34
CA GLY A 517 -16.89 14.99 2.46
C GLY A 517 -16.16 14.64 3.76
N ALA A 518 -16.08 13.35 4.10
CA ALA A 518 -15.38 12.88 5.28
C ALA A 518 -13.86 13.11 5.19
N TYR A 519 -13.28 12.91 4.01
CA TYR A 519 -11.86 13.15 3.77
C TYR A 519 -11.46 14.61 4.00
N VAL A 520 -12.16 15.57 3.38
CA VAL A 520 -11.83 16.99 3.53
C VAL A 520 -12.10 17.50 4.94
N HIS A 521 -13.11 16.95 5.63
CA HIS A 521 -13.38 17.28 7.02
C HIS A 521 -12.21 16.89 7.92
N ARG A 522 -11.67 15.68 7.76
CA ARG A 522 -10.50 15.23 8.53
C ARG A 522 -9.21 15.96 8.17
N GLN A 523 -9.06 16.41 6.93
CA GLN A 523 -7.96 17.30 6.55
C GLN A 523 -8.07 18.67 7.27
N ASP A 524 -9.25 19.26 7.32
CA ASP A 524 -9.50 20.52 8.02
C ASP A 524 -9.21 20.36 9.55
N GLU A 525 -9.59 19.23 10.17
CA GLU A 525 -9.26 18.93 11.58
C GLU A 525 -7.75 18.78 11.80
N ALA A 526 -7.05 18.05 10.92
CA ALA A 526 -5.60 17.87 11.03
C ALA A 526 -4.86 19.22 10.93
N LEU A 527 -5.31 20.10 10.05
CA LEU A 527 -4.76 21.44 9.90
C LEU A 527 -5.06 22.32 11.11
N ALA A 528 -6.26 22.22 11.68
CA ALA A 528 -6.64 22.94 12.89
C ALA A 528 -5.83 22.47 14.11
N GLU A 529 -5.62 21.17 14.25
CA GLU A 529 -4.81 20.63 15.35
C GLU A 529 -3.32 20.94 15.19
N PHE A 530 -2.80 20.99 13.95
CA PHE A 530 -1.41 21.40 13.69
C PHE A 530 -1.14 22.83 14.16
N ALA A 531 -2.15 23.72 14.10
CA ALA A 531 -2.05 25.09 14.59
C ALA A 531 -1.93 25.19 16.13
N ASP A 532 -2.20 24.09 16.88
CA ASP A 532 -1.82 23.93 18.28
C ASP A 532 -0.53 23.08 18.38
N PRO A 533 0.65 23.71 18.48
CA PRO A 533 1.91 22.99 18.47
C PRO A 533 2.09 22.03 19.64
N ARG A 534 1.35 22.22 20.74
CA ARG A 534 1.40 21.32 21.88
C ARG A 534 0.69 20.01 21.54
N THR A 535 -0.59 20.09 21.22
CA THR A 535 -1.44 18.92 20.96
C THR A 535 -0.91 18.08 19.79
N PHE A 536 -0.54 18.74 18.68
CA PHE A 536 0.00 18.01 17.53
C PHE A 536 1.34 17.33 17.82
N THR A 537 2.24 17.98 18.60
CA THR A 537 3.52 17.39 18.97
C THR A 537 3.34 16.20 19.91
N GLU A 538 2.45 16.29 20.88
CA GLU A 538 2.09 15.18 21.77
C GLU A 538 1.60 13.96 20.95
N LYS A 539 0.71 14.17 20.00
CA LYS A 539 0.21 13.15 19.08
C LYS A 539 1.32 12.52 18.25
N ALA A 540 2.21 13.34 17.66
CA ALA A 540 3.33 12.87 16.86
C ALA A 540 4.32 12.00 17.66
N ILE A 541 4.64 12.38 18.90
CA ILE A 541 5.51 11.61 19.78
C ILE A 541 4.84 10.29 20.20
N LEU A 542 3.54 10.31 20.54
CA LEU A 542 2.78 9.10 20.87
C LEU A 542 2.68 8.15 19.66
N THR A 543 2.48 8.69 18.45
CA THR A 543 2.51 7.92 17.21
C THR A 543 3.86 7.20 17.09
N LEU A 544 4.97 7.92 17.17
CA LEU A 544 6.31 7.35 17.12
C LEU A 544 6.51 6.27 18.20
N ALA A 545 6.22 6.57 19.47
CA ALA A 545 6.46 5.68 20.61
C ALA A 545 5.75 4.34 20.46
N ARG A 546 4.52 4.36 19.98
CA ARG A 546 3.68 3.17 19.89
C ARG A 546 3.96 2.30 18.66
N THR A 547 4.72 2.83 17.66
CA THR A 547 5.16 2.01 16.51
C THR A 547 6.13 0.90 16.89
N ARG A 548 6.70 0.91 18.10
CA ARG A 548 7.58 -0.16 18.59
C ARG A 548 6.97 -1.57 18.47
N ARG A 549 5.65 -1.67 18.48
CA ARG A 549 4.92 -2.95 18.32
C ARG A 549 5.12 -3.59 16.94
N PHE A 550 5.53 -2.79 15.96
CA PHE A 550 5.75 -3.20 14.57
C PHE A 550 7.25 -3.36 14.25
N TRP A 551 8.13 -3.15 15.22
CA TRP A 551 9.56 -3.26 14.99
C TRP A 551 9.99 -4.72 14.87
N VAL A 552 10.74 -5.00 13.82
CA VAL A 552 11.34 -6.32 13.61
C VAL A 552 12.83 -6.22 13.91
N GLU A 553 13.26 -6.90 14.96
CA GLU A 553 14.68 -7.03 15.29
C GLU A 553 15.33 -8.21 14.55
N ARG A 554 14.53 -9.22 14.18
CA ARG A 554 14.96 -10.39 13.41
C ARG A 554 13.78 -10.92 12.61
N LEU A 555 13.98 -11.10 11.31
CA LEU A 555 13.17 -12.03 10.53
C LEU A 555 13.64 -13.44 10.91
N ALA A 556 12.90 -14.09 11.79
CA ALA A 556 13.17 -15.48 12.17
C ALA A 556 12.78 -16.43 11.04
#